data_3d4a9d2a4c4b2fdaf3af402fd1a703e2
#
_entry.id   3d4a9d2a4c4b2fdaf3af402fd1a703e2
#
_cell.length_a   1.000
_cell.length_b   1.000
_cell.length_c   1.000
_cell.angle_alpha   90.00
_cell.angle_beta   90.00
_cell.angle_gamma   90.00
#
_symmetry.space_group_name_H-M   'P 1'
#
loop_
_entity.id
_entity.type
_entity.pdbx_description
1 polymer ?
#
loop_
_entity_poly.entity_id
_entity_poly.type
_entity_poly.pdbx_seq_one_letter_code
_entity_poly.pdbx_strand_id
1 'polypeptide(L)'
;MTGWLSPDEWTAVALSLKVALWATAVSLPFGVLTAWALARWRFPGRQILNGLVHLPLILPPVVTGFLLLRTFGRRGIIGQWLDQVGIVFAFNWTGAALAAGVMAFPLMVRAIRLSIEAVDPRLEQAAATLGASKPWVFLTVTLPLILPGLIAGAVLAFAKAMGEFGATITFVSSIPGQTQTLPSAIYAFLQVPGGGAGAARLVWVAIAIAMTALVLSEWLSQAVARRMRGA
;
A
#
# COMPACT_ATOMS: atom_id res chain seq x y z
N MET A 1 7.86 34.77 -2.70
CA MET A 1 6.46 34.31 -2.51
C MET A 1 6.51 33.28 -1.40
N THR A 2 6.22 33.71 -0.17
CA THR A 2 6.12 32.81 1.00
C THR A 2 4.81 32.07 0.90
N GLY A 3 4.83 30.90 0.24
CA GLY A 3 3.70 29.98 0.28
C GLY A 3 3.46 29.51 1.73
N TRP A 4 2.27 29.03 2.03
CA TRP A 4 1.91 28.48 3.36
C TRP A 4 2.84 27.33 3.78
N LEU A 5 3.37 26.56 2.81
CA LEU A 5 4.40 25.53 3.00
C LEU A 5 5.74 26.01 2.43
N SER A 6 6.84 25.67 3.11
CA SER A 6 8.19 25.84 2.60
C SER A 6 8.49 24.88 1.42
N PRO A 7 9.51 25.13 0.59
CA PRO A 7 9.91 24.20 -0.47
C PRO A 7 10.22 22.78 0.03
N ASP A 8 10.85 22.65 1.19
CA ASP A 8 11.20 21.36 1.79
C ASP A 8 9.94 20.63 2.28
N GLU A 9 8.99 21.36 2.88
CA GLU A 9 7.70 20.80 3.30
C GLU A 9 6.91 20.30 2.07
N TRP A 10 6.88 21.05 0.97
CA TRP A 10 6.27 20.60 -0.29
C TRP A 10 6.93 19.35 -0.86
N THR A 11 8.25 19.29 -0.82
CA THR A 11 9.01 18.14 -1.29
C THR A 11 8.67 16.89 -0.49
N ALA A 12 8.56 16.99 0.84
CA ALA A 12 8.17 15.88 1.70
C ALA A 12 6.73 15.40 1.42
N VAL A 13 5.79 16.31 1.19
CA VAL A 13 4.41 16.01 0.81
C VAL A 13 4.37 15.29 -0.55
N ALA A 14 5.00 15.86 -1.57
CA ALA A 14 5.03 15.29 -2.91
C ALA A 14 5.69 13.90 -2.93
N LEU A 15 6.77 13.73 -2.17
CA LEU A 15 7.46 12.45 -2.04
C LEU A 15 6.57 11.41 -1.35
N SER A 16 5.85 11.78 -0.29
CA SER A 16 4.93 10.86 0.39
C SER A 16 3.79 10.41 -0.52
N LEU A 17 3.20 11.32 -1.29
CA LEU A 17 2.19 10.98 -2.29
C LEU A 17 2.75 10.03 -3.34
N LYS A 18 3.93 10.33 -3.88
CA LYS A 18 4.63 9.48 -4.85
C LYS A 18 4.88 8.08 -4.27
N VAL A 19 5.44 7.99 -3.07
CA VAL A 19 5.74 6.72 -2.38
C VAL A 19 4.46 5.92 -2.16
N ALA A 20 3.41 6.53 -1.62
CA ALA A 20 2.15 5.84 -1.32
C ALA A 20 1.42 5.38 -2.58
N LEU A 21 1.40 6.20 -3.65
CA LEU A 21 0.79 5.82 -4.93
C LEU A 21 1.53 4.64 -5.57
N TRP A 22 2.87 4.69 -5.64
CA TRP A 22 3.66 3.60 -6.18
C TRP A 22 3.56 2.33 -5.33
N ALA A 23 3.64 2.45 -4.00
CA ALA A 23 3.46 1.34 -3.09
C ALA A 23 2.11 0.65 -3.33
N THR A 24 1.03 1.42 -3.43
CA THR A 24 -0.33 0.89 -3.65
C THR A 24 -0.47 0.28 -5.05
N ALA A 25 -0.07 1.01 -6.10
CA ALA A 25 -0.24 0.57 -7.49
C ALA A 25 0.53 -0.72 -7.80
N VAL A 26 1.79 -0.81 -7.32
CA VAL A 26 2.61 -2.01 -7.51
C VAL A 26 2.12 -3.17 -6.66
N SER A 27 1.67 -2.93 -5.43
CA SER A 27 1.18 -3.98 -4.54
C SER A 27 -0.20 -4.52 -4.96
N LEU A 28 -1.02 -3.74 -5.68
CA LEU A 28 -2.40 -4.09 -5.99
C LEU A 28 -2.55 -5.40 -6.78
N PRO A 29 -1.86 -5.64 -7.91
CA PRO A 29 -1.97 -6.90 -8.63
C PRO A 29 -1.54 -8.10 -7.78
N PHE A 30 -0.47 -7.97 -7.00
CA PHE A 30 -0.03 -9.03 -6.07
C PHE A 30 -1.04 -9.24 -4.95
N GLY A 31 -1.65 -8.16 -4.45
CA GLY A 31 -2.71 -8.19 -3.44
C GLY A 31 -3.94 -8.94 -3.93
N VAL A 32 -4.39 -8.68 -5.17
CA VAL A 32 -5.50 -9.39 -5.81
C VAL A 32 -5.20 -10.88 -5.96
N LEU A 33 -4.02 -11.22 -6.51
CA LEU A 33 -3.60 -12.60 -6.68
C LEU A 33 -3.51 -13.36 -5.35
N THR A 34 -2.92 -12.74 -4.34
CA THR A 34 -2.78 -13.33 -3.00
C THR A 34 -4.13 -13.49 -2.32
N ALA A 35 -4.98 -12.47 -2.40
CA ALA A 35 -6.35 -12.52 -1.86
C ALA A 35 -7.17 -13.61 -2.55
N TRP A 36 -7.07 -13.72 -3.88
CA TRP A 36 -7.73 -14.78 -4.64
C TRP A 36 -7.24 -16.17 -4.24
N ALA A 37 -5.93 -16.38 -4.15
CA ALA A 37 -5.34 -17.64 -3.73
C ALA A 37 -5.83 -18.03 -2.31
N LEU A 38 -5.84 -17.07 -1.38
CA LEU A 38 -6.30 -17.28 -0.02
C LEU A 38 -7.82 -17.46 0.09
N ALA A 39 -8.62 -16.91 -0.81
CA ALA A 39 -10.08 -17.05 -0.79
C ALA A 39 -10.56 -18.35 -1.45
N ARG A 40 -10.04 -18.67 -2.65
CA ARG A 40 -10.60 -19.70 -3.53
C ARG A 40 -9.77 -20.99 -3.61
N TRP A 41 -8.45 -20.93 -3.41
CA TRP A 41 -7.61 -22.10 -3.58
C TRP A 41 -7.50 -22.92 -2.29
N ARG A 42 -7.46 -24.24 -2.46
CA ARG A 42 -7.17 -25.20 -1.39
C ARG A 42 -5.83 -25.84 -1.70
N PHE A 43 -4.80 -25.48 -0.96
CA PHE A 43 -3.45 -26.02 -1.13
C PHE A 43 -2.76 -26.21 0.24
N PRO A 44 -1.84 -27.18 0.35
CA PRO A 44 -1.02 -27.30 1.56
C PRO A 44 -0.18 -26.03 1.73
N GLY A 45 -0.06 -25.53 2.96
CA GLY A 45 0.68 -24.26 3.24
C GLY A 45 -0.15 -22.98 3.14
N ARG A 46 -1.46 -23.02 2.84
CA ARG A 46 -2.34 -21.83 2.82
C ARG A 46 -2.28 -21.04 4.13
N GLN A 47 -2.21 -21.72 5.27
CA GLN A 47 -2.10 -21.07 6.58
C GLN A 47 -0.74 -20.37 6.76
N ILE A 48 0.34 -20.97 6.25
CA ILE A 48 1.68 -20.39 6.27
C ILE A 48 1.71 -19.12 5.41
N LEU A 49 1.18 -19.19 4.18
CA LEU A 49 1.06 -18.01 3.31
C LEU A 49 0.25 -16.91 3.98
N ASN A 50 -0.89 -17.26 4.59
CA ASN A 50 -1.71 -16.29 5.32
C ASN A 50 -0.92 -15.64 6.48
N GLY A 51 -0.17 -16.43 7.24
CA GLY A 51 0.71 -15.94 8.31
C GLY A 51 1.79 -15.00 7.78
N LEU A 52 2.50 -15.39 6.71
CA LEU A 52 3.55 -14.58 6.10
C LEU A 52 3.02 -13.24 5.57
N VAL A 53 1.85 -13.26 4.94
CA VAL A 53 1.21 -12.03 4.43
C VAL A 53 0.87 -11.07 5.57
N HIS A 54 0.43 -11.57 6.72
CA HIS A 54 0.02 -10.75 7.86
C HIS A 54 1.16 -10.45 8.84
N LEU A 55 2.33 -11.08 8.67
CA LEU A 55 3.49 -10.90 9.56
C LEU A 55 3.91 -9.43 9.72
N PRO A 56 3.94 -8.58 8.66
CA PRO A 56 4.32 -7.17 8.81
C PRO A 56 3.39 -6.35 9.72
N LEU A 57 2.14 -6.76 9.93
CA LEU A 57 1.23 -6.08 10.86
C LEU A 57 1.51 -6.42 12.32
N ILE A 58 2.09 -7.59 12.57
CA ILE A 58 2.35 -8.09 13.94
C ILE A 58 3.73 -7.64 14.40
N LEU A 59 4.70 -7.61 13.48
CA LEU A 59 6.06 -7.17 13.78
C LEU A 59 6.11 -5.65 14.01
N PRO A 60 6.95 -5.19 14.94
CA PRO A 60 7.26 -3.77 15.02
C PRO A 60 7.76 -3.25 13.66
N PRO A 61 7.30 -2.07 13.17
CA PRO A 61 7.69 -1.55 11.85
C PRO A 61 9.21 -1.44 11.66
N VAL A 62 9.94 -1.08 12.71
CA VAL A 62 11.42 -1.02 12.71
C VAL A 62 12.06 -2.37 12.40
N VAL A 63 11.48 -3.47 12.91
CA VAL A 63 11.97 -4.84 12.62
C VAL A 63 11.75 -5.17 11.15
N THR A 64 10.59 -4.85 10.60
CA THR A 64 10.31 -5.03 9.17
C THR A 64 11.30 -4.22 8.31
N GLY A 65 11.55 -2.96 8.66
CA GLY A 65 12.54 -2.12 7.98
C GLY A 65 13.95 -2.70 8.04
N PHE A 66 14.36 -3.23 9.18
CA PHE A 66 15.65 -3.90 9.34
C PHE A 66 15.75 -5.18 8.48
N LEU A 67 14.72 -6.00 8.42
CA LEU A 67 14.66 -7.17 7.56
C LEU A 67 14.76 -6.79 6.08
N LEU A 68 14.07 -5.72 5.66
CA LEU A 68 14.18 -5.18 4.32
C LEU A 68 15.61 -4.70 4.01
N LEU A 69 16.26 -4.02 4.94
CA LEU A 69 17.64 -3.57 4.79
C LEU A 69 18.62 -4.76 4.67
N ARG A 70 18.41 -5.81 5.46
CA ARG A 70 19.21 -7.04 5.39
C ARG A 70 19.00 -7.81 4.09
N THR A 71 17.82 -7.70 3.48
CA THR A 71 17.46 -8.43 2.27
C THR A 71 17.77 -7.63 1.00
N PHE A 72 17.34 -6.36 0.96
CA PHE A 72 17.39 -5.50 -0.23
C PHE A 72 18.42 -4.37 -0.15
N GLY A 73 19.16 -4.24 0.96
CA GLY A 73 20.31 -3.36 1.05
C GLY A 73 21.44 -3.80 0.09
N ARG A 74 22.32 -2.90 -0.32
CA ARG A 74 23.41 -3.20 -1.28
C ARG A 74 24.23 -4.45 -0.95
N ARG A 75 24.42 -4.76 0.35
CA ARG A 75 25.12 -5.97 0.84
C ARG A 75 24.15 -7.06 1.28
N GLY A 76 22.85 -6.89 1.03
CA GLY A 76 21.82 -7.85 1.41
C GLY A 76 21.74 -9.04 0.44
N ILE A 77 21.03 -10.10 0.86
CA ILE A 77 20.94 -11.38 0.13
C ILE A 77 20.42 -11.18 -1.31
N ILE A 78 19.39 -10.34 -1.49
CA ILE A 78 18.83 -10.02 -2.81
C ILE A 78 19.45 -8.74 -3.36
N GLY A 79 19.74 -7.76 -2.50
CA GLY A 79 20.20 -6.44 -2.89
C GLY A 79 21.50 -6.45 -3.68
N GLN A 80 22.44 -7.32 -3.35
CA GLN A 80 23.70 -7.47 -4.10
C GLN A 80 23.49 -7.92 -5.56
N TRP A 81 22.47 -8.72 -5.84
CA TRP A 81 22.13 -9.13 -7.20
C TRP A 81 21.43 -8.00 -7.96
N LEU A 82 20.55 -7.28 -7.29
CA LEU A 82 19.85 -6.12 -7.86
C LEU A 82 20.81 -4.96 -8.15
N ASP A 83 21.83 -4.75 -7.31
CA ASP A 83 22.86 -3.73 -7.52
C ASP A 83 23.68 -3.98 -8.80
N GLN A 84 23.91 -5.24 -9.19
CA GLN A 84 24.59 -5.61 -10.45
C GLN A 84 23.80 -5.17 -11.69
N VAL A 85 22.47 -5.08 -11.60
CA VAL A 85 21.60 -4.60 -12.68
C VAL A 85 21.18 -3.14 -12.49
N GLY A 86 21.84 -2.43 -11.57
CA GLY A 86 21.60 -1.00 -11.32
C GLY A 86 20.36 -0.68 -10.49
N ILE A 87 19.72 -1.67 -9.85
CA ILE A 87 18.53 -1.47 -9.02
C ILE A 87 18.96 -1.38 -7.55
N VAL A 88 18.79 -0.20 -6.95
CA VAL A 88 19.13 0.06 -5.55
C VAL A 88 17.91 0.58 -4.81
N PHE A 89 17.45 -0.17 -3.81
CA PHE A 89 16.33 0.23 -2.96
C PHE A 89 16.77 1.02 -1.72
N ALA A 90 17.86 0.59 -1.07
CA ALA A 90 18.33 1.25 0.15
C ALA A 90 18.68 2.72 -0.11
N PHE A 91 18.24 3.60 0.80
CA PHE A 91 18.47 5.05 0.73
C PHE A 91 17.90 5.72 -0.54
N ASN A 92 16.84 5.13 -1.12
CA ASN A 92 16.15 5.65 -2.29
C ASN A 92 14.62 5.68 -2.02
N TRP A 93 13.90 6.58 -2.71
CA TRP A 93 12.44 6.65 -2.62
C TRP A 93 11.74 5.34 -3.05
N THR A 94 12.34 4.57 -3.96
CA THR A 94 11.84 3.24 -4.36
C THR A 94 11.87 2.24 -3.20
N GLY A 95 12.86 2.33 -2.35
CA GLY A 95 12.92 1.56 -1.11
C GLY A 95 11.88 2.01 -0.10
N ALA A 96 11.62 3.33 0.00
CA ALA A 96 10.50 3.84 0.81
C ALA A 96 9.16 3.27 0.31
N ALA A 97 8.95 3.22 -1.02
CA ALA A 97 7.76 2.64 -1.63
C ALA A 97 7.65 1.13 -1.36
N LEU A 98 8.77 0.39 -1.43
CA LEU A 98 8.81 -1.03 -1.07
C LEU A 98 8.45 -1.26 0.40
N ALA A 99 9.04 -0.50 1.33
CA ALA A 99 8.74 -0.61 2.76
C ALA A 99 7.28 -0.29 3.07
N ALA A 100 6.78 0.83 2.53
CA ALA A 100 5.39 1.23 2.69
C ALA A 100 4.41 0.20 2.08
N GLY A 101 4.75 -0.36 0.91
CA GLY A 101 3.98 -1.42 0.26
C GLY A 101 3.91 -2.69 1.11
N VAL A 102 5.03 -3.17 1.61
CA VAL A 102 5.08 -4.35 2.51
C VAL A 102 4.24 -4.14 3.76
N MET A 103 4.31 -2.96 4.38
CA MET A 103 3.52 -2.64 5.58
C MET A 103 2.03 -2.47 5.31
N ALA A 104 1.65 -2.02 4.11
CA ALA A 104 0.26 -1.83 3.70
C ALA A 104 -0.37 -3.11 3.12
N PHE A 105 0.43 -4.02 2.60
CA PHE A 105 0.01 -5.22 1.88
C PHE A 105 -1.02 -6.09 2.62
N PRO A 106 -0.85 -6.40 3.91
CA PRO A 106 -1.81 -7.22 4.65
C PRO A 106 -3.22 -6.63 4.68
N LEU A 107 -3.33 -5.30 4.86
CA LEU A 107 -4.62 -4.59 4.90
C LEU A 107 -5.32 -4.67 3.54
N MET A 108 -4.56 -4.44 2.46
CA MET A 108 -5.05 -4.59 1.09
C MET A 108 -5.56 -6.01 0.82
N VAL A 109 -4.74 -7.02 1.11
CA VAL A 109 -5.09 -8.43 0.89
C VAL A 109 -6.34 -8.80 1.69
N ARG A 110 -6.43 -8.38 2.95
CA ARG A 110 -7.60 -8.67 3.81
C ARG A 110 -8.89 -8.08 3.25
N ALA A 111 -8.87 -6.80 2.83
CA ALA A 111 -10.05 -6.14 2.28
C ALA A 111 -10.52 -6.79 0.98
N ILE A 112 -9.59 -7.07 0.06
CA ILE A 112 -9.90 -7.72 -1.22
C ILE A 112 -10.40 -9.16 -0.98
N ARG A 113 -9.76 -9.91 -0.10
CA ARG A 113 -10.15 -11.27 0.24
C ARG A 113 -11.56 -11.34 0.78
N LEU A 114 -11.94 -10.48 1.71
CA LEU A 114 -13.31 -10.42 2.26
C LEU A 114 -14.34 -10.17 1.15
N SER A 115 -14.02 -9.31 0.18
CA SER A 115 -14.89 -9.05 -0.97
C SER A 115 -15.01 -10.26 -1.88
N ILE A 116 -13.91 -11.01 -2.12
CA ILE A 116 -13.95 -12.26 -2.91
C ILE A 116 -14.78 -13.33 -2.18
N GLU A 117 -14.61 -13.46 -0.86
CA GLU A 117 -15.37 -14.44 -0.05
C GLU A 117 -16.88 -14.12 -0.01
N ALA A 118 -17.27 -12.86 -0.18
CA ALA A 118 -18.67 -12.42 -0.24
C ALA A 118 -19.37 -12.74 -1.58
N VAL A 119 -18.62 -13.01 -2.65
CA VAL A 119 -19.20 -13.40 -3.95
C VAL A 119 -19.74 -14.84 -3.88
N ASP A 120 -21.04 -15.03 -4.22
CA ASP A 120 -21.64 -16.35 -4.29
C ASP A 120 -20.94 -17.20 -5.37
N PRO A 121 -20.34 -18.35 -4.99
CA PRO A 121 -19.68 -19.25 -5.95
C PRO A 121 -20.59 -19.76 -7.06
N ARG A 122 -21.91 -19.76 -6.86
CA ARG A 122 -22.88 -20.19 -7.86
C ARG A 122 -22.87 -19.31 -9.11
N LEU A 123 -22.57 -18.02 -8.97
CA LEU A 123 -22.44 -17.08 -10.11
C LEU A 123 -21.25 -17.47 -11.00
N GLU A 124 -20.12 -17.83 -10.38
CA GLU A 124 -18.92 -18.30 -11.09
C GLU A 124 -19.17 -19.64 -11.79
N GLN A 125 -19.88 -20.55 -11.10
CA GLN A 125 -20.27 -21.87 -11.64
C GLN A 125 -21.24 -21.72 -12.83
N ALA A 126 -22.24 -20.86 -12.73
CA ALA A 126 -23.19 -20.59 -13.81
C ALA A 126 -22.48 -20.06 -15.08
N ALA A 127 -21.54 -19.15 -14.93
CA ALA A 127 -20.75 -18.67 -16.06
C ALA A 127 -19.87 -19.80 -16.66
N ALA A 128 -19.30 -20.66 -15.83
CA ALA A 128 -18.51 -21.79 -16.28
C ALA A 128 -19.34 -22.83 -17.04
N THR A 129 -20.62 -23.08 -16.65
CA THR A 129 -21.52 -23.99 -17.38
C THR A 129 -21.89 -23.45 -18.78
N LEU A 130 -21.83 -22.14 -18.97
CA LEU A 130 -22.00 -21.48 -20.28
C LEU A 130 -20.72 -21.51 -21.13
N GLY A 131 -19.68 -22.25 -20.72
CA GLY A 131 -18.43 -22.41 -21.46
C GLY A 131 -17.38 -21.33 -21.21
N ALA A 132 -17.59 -20.42 -20.25
CA ALA A 132 -16.60 -19.40 -19.93
C ALA A 132 -15.36 -20.00 -19.26
N SER A 133 -14.16 -19.64 -19.75
CA SER A 133 -12.90 -20.04 -19.14
C SER A 133 -12.70 -19.37 -17.75
N LYS A 134 -11.93 -19.98 -16.87
CA LYS A 134 -11.66 -19.43 -15.51
C LYS A 134 -11.18 -17.96 -15.52
N PRO A 135 -10.23 -17.54 -16.38
CA PRO A 135 -9.85 -16.12 -16.46
C PRO A 135 -10.99 -15.23 -16.92
N TRP A 136 -11.84 -15.72 -17.83
CA TRP A 136 -12.99 -14.96 -18.32
C TRP A 136 -14.05 -14.80 -17.25
N VAL A 137 -14.37 -15.86 -16.49
CA VAL A 137 -15.26 -15.81 -15.31
C VAL A 137 -14.74 -14.78 -14.31
N PHE A 138 -13.43 -14.79 -14.03
CA PHE A 138 -12.84 -13.80 -13.12
C PHE A 138 -13.06 -12.37 -13.62
N LEU A 139 -12.75 -12.08 -14.88
CA LEU A 139 -12.83 -10.73 -15.43
C LEU A 139 -14.27 -10.21 -15.59
N THR A 140 -15.22 -11.11 -15.93
CA THR A 140 -16.60 -10.70 -16.27
C THR A 140 -17.58 -10.85 -15.12
N VAL A 141 -17.33 -11.73 -14.17
CA VAL A 141 -18.22 -11.98 -13.03
C VAL A 141 -17.59 -11.51 -11.74
N THR A 142 -16.44 -12.07 -11.38
CA THR A 142 -15.88 -11.85 -10.05
C THR A 142 -15.29 -10.45 -9.90
N LEU A 143 -14.49 -10.00 -10.86
CA LEU A 143 -13.82 -8.70 -10.77
C LEU A 143 -14.81 -7.52 -10.65
N PRO A 144 -15.89 -7.44 -11.43
CA PRO A 144 -16.90 -6.40 -11.22
C PRO A 144 -17.51 -6.44 -9.82
N LEU A 145 -17.86 -7.64 -9.33
CA LEU A 145 -18.50 -7.80 -8.02
C LEU A 145 -17.60 -7.43 -6.84
N ILE A 146 -16.29 -7.66 -6.96
CA ILE A 146 -15.32 -7.32 -5.91
C ILE A 146 -14.76 -5.90 -6.04
N LEU A 147 -15.10 -5.17 -7.11
CA LEU A 147 -14.53 -3.85 -7.41
C LEU A 147 -14.66 -2.85 -6.25
N PRO A 148 -15.81 -2.75 -5.52
CA PRO A 148 -15.91 -1.89 -4.34
C PRO A 148 -14.87 -2.24 -3.26
N GLY A 149 -14.68 -3.53 -2.99
CA GLY A 149 -13.69 -3.97 -2.00
C GLY A 149 -12.25 -3.83 -2.48
N LEU A 150 -12.01 -3.92 -3.78
CA LEU A 150 -10.70 -3.64 -4.36
C LEU A 150 -10.34 -2.16 -4.21
N ILE A 151 -11.30 -1.26 -4.46
CA ILE A 151 -11.13 0.18 -4.23
C ILE A 151 -10.86 0.44 -2.74
N ALA A 152 -11.68 -0.11 -1.85
CA ALA A 152 -11.51 0.04 -0.41
C ALA A 152 -10.14 -0.47 0.05
N GLY A 153 -9.71 -1.65 -0.44
CA GLY A 153 -8.38 -2.22 -0.15
C GLY A 153 -7.23 -1.35 -0.65
N ALA A 154 -7.35 -0.79 -1.84
CA ALA A 154 -6.34 0.12 -2.40
C ALA A 154 -6.23 1.42 -1.58
N VAL A 155 -7.36 2.01 -1.17
CA VAL A 155 -7.35 3.24 -0.36
C VAL A 155 -6.84 2.98 1.04
N LEU A 156 -7.20 1.86 1.68
CA LEU A 156 -6.63 1.47 2.97
C LEU A 156 -5.10 1.29 2.89
N ALA A 157 -4.62 0.66 1.81
CA ALA A 157 -3.19 0.52 1.59
C ALA A 157 -2.50 1.86 1.34
N PHE A 158 -3.10 2.74 0.55
CA PHE A 158 -2.60 4.09 0.32
C PHE A 158 -2.52 4.89 1.63
N ALA A 159 -3.59 4.89 2.43
CA ALA A 159 -3.61 5.60 3.71
C ALA A 159 -2.55 5.05 4.69
N LYS A 160 -2.40 3.71 4.76
CA LYS A 160 -1.35 3.07 5.56
C LYS A 160 0.04 3.44 5.06
N ALA A 161 0.27 3.43 3.74
CA ALA A 161 1.55 3.79 3.13
C ALA A 161 1.92 5.27 3.36
N MET A 162 0.94 6.19 3.30
CA MET A 162 1.13 7.61 3.61
C MET A 162 1.59 7.85 5.05
N GLY A 163 1.09 7.07 6.00
CA GLY A 163 1.44 7.17 7.42
C GLY A 163 2.63 6.31 7.84
N GLU A 164 3.29 5.60 6.88
CA GLU A 164 4.39 4.71 7.24
C GLU A 164 5.66 5.49 7.59
N PHE A 165 6.22 5.18 8.77
CA PHE A 165 7.41 5.83 9.30
C PHE A 165 8.48 4.82 9.74
N GLY A 166 8.13 3.86 10.59
CA GLY A 166 9.10 2.99 11.26
C GLY A 166 9.90 2.10 10.32
N ALA A 167 9.24 1.48 9.35
CA ALA A 167 9.92 0.64 8.36
C ALA A 167 10.71 1.50 7.35
N THR A 168 10.15 2.64 6.94
CA THR A 168 10.80 3.53 5.98
C THR A 168 12.06 4.16 6.58
N ILE A 169 12.00 4.72 7.79
CA ILE A 169 13.18 5.36 8.40
C ILE A 169 14.33 4.39 8.64
N THR A 170 14.00 3.12 8.96
CA THR A 170 15.01 2.08 9.20
C THR A 170 15.64 1.58 7.90
N PHE A 171 14.88 1.48 6.82
CA PHE A 171 15.35 0.95 5.53
C PHE A 171 16.03 2.00 4.66
N VAL A 172 15.48 3.22 4.59
CA VAL A 172 15.95 4.24 3.66
C VAL A 172 16.42 5.54 4.31
N SER A 173 16.35 5.64 5.64
CA SER A 173 16.65 6.86 6.40
C SER A 173 15.69 8.02 6.07
N SER A 174 16.00 9.23 6.54
CA SER A 174 15.24 10.46 6.29
C SER A 174 16.16 11.50 5.68
N ILE A 175 16.34 11.43 4.36
CA ILE A 175 17.24 12.31 3.60
C ILE A 175 16.36 13.37 2.93
N PRO A 176 16.49 14.67 3.29
CA PRO A 176 15.75 15.77 2.64
C PRO A 176 15.84 15.71 1.12
N GLY A 177 14.72 15.85 0.42
CA GLY A 177 14.65 15.81 -1.04
C GLY A 177 14.76 14.42 -1.68
N GLN A 178 15.11 13.37 -0.92
CA GLN A 178 15.33 12.01 -1.46
C GLN A 178 14.43 10.94 -0.85
N THR A 179 14.42 10.83 0.49
CA THR A 179 13.68 9.80 1.22
C THR A 179 12.86 10.34 2.38
N GLN A 180 12.94 11.65 2.66
CA GLN A 180 12.19 12.27 3.73
C GLN A 180 10.70 12.36 3.36
N THR A 181 9.93 11.44 3.90
CA THR A 181 8.46 11.40 3.76
C THR A 181 7.79 12.34 4.76
N LEU A 182 6.51 12.62 4.59
CA LEU A 182 5.71 13.47 5.46
C LEU A 182 5.81 13.09 6.95
N PRO A 183 5.66 11.81 7.36
CA PRO A 183 5.85 11.42 8.76
C PRO A 183 7.27 11.67 9.27
N SER A 184 8.29 11.42 8.46
CA SER A 184 9.68 11.64 8.86
C SER A 184 10.04 13.13 8.91
N ALA A 185 9.44 13.97 8.05
CA ALA A 185 9.58 15.42 8.11
C ALA A 185 8.91 16.00 9.38
N ILE A 186 7.69 15.54 9.72
CA ILE A 186 7.03 15.90 10.98
C ILE A 186 7.93 15.55 12.16
N TYR A 187 8.45 14.33 12.19
CA TYR A 187 9.35 13.88 13.24
C TYR A 187 10.61 14.75 13.34
N ALA A 188 11.24 15.09 12.20
CA ALA A 188 12.41 15.96 12.16
C ALA A 188 12.12 17.34 12.74
N PHE A 189 10.99 17.95 12.40
CA PHE A 189 10.59 19.25 12.97
C PHE A 189 10.39 19.20 14.49
N LEU A 190 9.89 18.09 15.04
CA LEU A 190 9.71 17.93 16.49
C LEU A 190 11.03 17.81 17.25
N GLN A 191 12.13 17.48 16.58
CA GLN A 191 13.47 17.40 17.18
C GLN A 191 14.22 18.75 17.21
N VAL A 192 13.69 19.77 16.53
CA VAL A 192 14.33 21.08 16.41
C VAL A 192 13.60 22.10 17.30
N PRO A 193 14.31 22.87 18.14
CA PRO A 193 13.70 23.97 18.90
C PRO A 193 12.96 24.94 17.96
N GLY A 194 11.71 25.26 18.26
CA GLY A 194 10.88 26.13 17.42
C GLY A 194 10.22 25.47 16.21
N GLY A 195 10.48 24.20 15.94
CA GLY A 195 9.94 23.48 14.77
C GLY A 195 8.44 23.13 14.85
N GLY A 196 7.77 23.39 15.97
CA GLY A 196 6.36 23.03 16.20
C GLY A 196 5.39 23.61 15.16
N ALA A 197 5.62 24.83 14.67
CA ALA A 197 4.78 25.42 13.63
C ALA A 197 4.89 24.69 12.27
N GLY A 198 6.09 24.25 11.88
CA GLY A 198 6.33 23.43 10.71
C GLY A 198 5.67 22.05 10.81
N ALA A 199 5.87 21.40 11.97
CA ALA A 199 5.21 20.13 12.28
C ALA A 199 3.68 20.26 12.19
N ALA A 200 3.08 21.30 12.78
CA ALA A 200 1.64 21.51 12.75
C ALA A 200 1.10 21.71 11.33
N ARG A 201 1.78 22.47 10.46
CA ARG A 201 1.37 22.62 9.05
C ARG A 201 1.34 21.28 8.34
N LEU A 202 2.40 20.47 8.46
CA LEU A 202 2.46 19.13 7.85
C LEU A 202 1.42 18.18 8.40
N VAL A 203 1.11 18.25 9.69
CA VAL A 203 0.02 17.46 10.29
C VAL A 203 -1.33 17.81 9.66
N TRP A 204 -1.64 19.10 9.48
CA TRP A 204 -2.88 19.50 8.81
C TRP A 204 -2.93 19.02 7.35
N VAL A 205 -1.81 19.07 6.62
CA VAL A 205 -1.73 18.49 5.26
C VAL A 205 -1.98 16.99 5.28
N ALA A 206 -1.37 16.27 6.24
CA ALA A 206 -1.59 14.82 6.38
C ALA A 206 -3.06 14.49 6.62
N ILE A 207 -3.72 15.23 7.53
CA ILE A 207 -5.15 15.08 7.82
C ILE A 207 -5.99 15.36 6.56
N ALA A 208 -5.70 16.45 5.84
CA ALA A 208 -6.42 16.80 4.61
C ALA A 208 -6.29 15.71 3.53
N ILE A 209 -5.09 15.17 3.32
CA ILE A 209 -4.86 14.07 2.36
C ILE A 209 -5.62 12.80 2.79
N ALA A 210 -5.53 12.43 4.07
CA ALA A 210 -6.21 11.25 4.58
C ALA A 210 -7.74 11.36 4.46
N MET A 211 -8.31 12.50 4.83
CA MET A 211 -9.74 12.76 4.69
C MET A 211 -10.19 12.76 3.23
N THR A 212 -9.42 13.37 2.34
CA THR A 212 -9.71 13.38 0.90
C THR A 212 -9.69 11.95 0.34
N ALA A 213 -8.67 11.15 0.68
CA ALA A 213 -8.59 9.75 0.27
C ALA A 213 -9.79 8.92 0.75
N LEU A 214 -10.21 9.13 2.01
CA LEU A 214 -11.36 8.43 2.60
C LEU A 214 -12.67 8.81 1.88
N VAL A 215 -12.93 10.10 1.69
CA VAL A 215 -14.14 10.59 1.03
C VAL A 215 -14.19 10.11 -0.44
N LEU A 216 -13.06 10.18 -1.16
CA LEU A 216 -12.97 9.66 -2.53
C LEU A 216 -13.24 8.16 -2.58
N SER A 217 -12.70 7.39 -1.64
CA SER A 217 -12.93 5.95 -1.54
C SER A 217 -14.41 5.62 -1.38
N GLU A 218 -15.06 6.27 -0.44
CA GLU A 218 -16.49 6.06 -0.16
C GLU A 218 -17.34 6.43 -1.39
N TRP A 219 -17.07 7.60 -1.98
CA TRP A 219 -17.77 8.05 -3.18
C TRP A 219 -17.59 7.09 -4.37
N LEU A 220 -16.34 6.64 -4.64
CA LEU A 220 -16.04 5.68 -5.70
C LEU A 220 -16.73 4.34 -5.46
N SER A 221 -16.64 3.81 -4.25
CA SER A 221 -17.27 2.54 -3.87
C SER A 221 -18.79 2.59 -4.04
N GLN A 222 -19.43 3.68 -3.61
CA GLN A 222 -20.86 3.89 -3.78
C GLN A 222 -21.25 4.09 -5.26
N ALA A 223 -20.44 4.81 -6.05
CA ALA A 223 -20.70 5.02 -7.46
C ALA A 223 -20.66 3.69 -8.24
N VAL A 224 -19.67 2.83 -7.94
CA VAL A 224 -19.57 1.50 -8.53
C VAL A 224 -20.73 0.60 -8.09
N ALA A 225 -21.06 0.59 -6.81
CA ALA A 225 -22.16 -0.23 -6.28
C ALA A 225 -23.52 0.18 -6.87
N ARG A 226 -23.75 1.47 -7.10
CA ARG A 226 -24.98 1.97 -7.76
C ARG A 226 -25.07 1.51 -9.21
N ARG A 227 -23.98 1.54 -9.98
CA ARG A 227 -23.96 1.06 -11.37
C ARG A 227 -24.27 -0.43 -11.48
N MET A 228 -23.80 -1.22 -10.52
CA MET A 228 -24.07 -2.68 -10.51
C MET A 228 -25.49 -3.04 -10.10
N ARG A 229 -26.20 -2.19 -9.32
CA ARG A 229 -27.60 -2.40 -8.93
C ARG A 229 -28.61 -1.90 -9.98
N GLY A 230 -28.21 -1.02 -10.87
CA GLY A 230 -29.06 -0.43 -11.90
C GLY A 230 -28.88 -1.05 -13.29
N ALA A 231 -28.01 -2.06 -13.40
CA ALA A 231 -27.84 -2.92 -14.56
C ALA A 231 -28.43 -4.32 -14.27
#